data_f4d165ecc1a043b812d5bcf8a3a6e56f
#
_entry.id   f4d165ecc1a043b812d5bcf8a3a6e56f
#
_cell.length_a   1.000
_cell.length_b   1.000
_cell.length_c   1.000
_cell.angle_alpha   90.00
_cell.angle_beta   90.00
_cell.angle_gamma   90.00
#
_symmetry.space_group_name_H-M   'P 1'
#
loop_
_entity.id
_entity.type
_entity.pdbx_description
1 polymer ?
#
loop_
_entity_poly.entity_id
_entity_poly.type
_entity_poly.pdbx_seq_one_letter_code
_entity_poly.pdbx_strand_id
1 'polypeptide(L)'
;MSELTLPLALFNLFPVVLTGLALWFLARLVGALDPPHRTMARAGGVLILLGGLSKAVWKLILVAGGQDLTWLASMLFPLMAPGFALLAGAALGVLLRLQGRGEVALIRYGVAAVILVVVGAVVVRTLGMGIPRGWFLPLLGLTSVANLVLSLVLIASALRLGHTGAAILFGVNLAMVFALPPIAMASPDTLFMHWSEQVLTAIGTAAFALGGYWLWRSARVSGCVRAVSGDAAAGSRDRGSNGSARVRRDGRRGLGR
;
A
#
# COMPACT_ATOMS: atom_id res chain seq x y z
N MET A 1 1.89 -4.86 -33.96
CA MET A 1 2.65 -3.87 -33.18
C MET A 1 2.37 -2.42 -33.63
N SER A 2 1.40 -2.18 -34.49
CA SER A 2 1.13 -0.89 -35.17
C SER A 2 0.09 0.01 -34.48
N GLU A 3 -0.45 -0.40 -33.34
CA GLU A 3 -1.57 0.32 -32.70
C GLU A 3 -1.16 1.16 -31.45
N LEU A 4 0.12 1.13 -31.05
CA LEU A 4 0.61 1.96 -29.96
C LEU A 4 0.85 3.39 -30.46
N THR A 5 -0.05 4.31 -30.11
CA THR A 5 0.08 5.73 -30.44
C THR A 5 0.77 6.51 -29.30
N LEU A 6 1.42 7.62 -29.65
CA LEU A 6 2.09 8.48 -28.66
C LEU A 6 1.12 8.97 -27.55
N PRO A 7 -0.13 9.39 -27.87
CA PRO A 7 -1.10 9.75 -26.83
C PRO A 7 -1.39 8.61 -25.84
N LEU A 8 -1.50 7.37 -26.32
CA LEU A 8 -1.74 6.20 -25.49
C LEU A 8 -0.54 5.92 -24.57
N ALA A 9 0.69 6.05 -25.11
CA ALA A 9 1.91 5.88 -24.33
C ALA A 9 2.05 6.95 -23.23
N LEU A 10 1.71 8.21 -23.52
CA LEU A 10 1.66 9.29 -22.54
C LEU A 10 0.58 9.07 -21.49
N PHE A 11 -0.61 8.61 -21.89
CA PHE A 11 -1.69 8.31 -20.96
C PHE A 11 -1.32 7.22 -19.95
N ASN A 12 -0.43 6.27 -20.32
CA ASN A 12 0.08 5.27 -19.37
C ASN A 12 0.81 5.86 -18.15
N LEU A 13 1.32 7.09 -18.22
CA LEU A 13 1.93 7.76 -17.07
C LEU A 13 0.89 8.18 -16.03
N PHE A 14 -0.34 8.44 -16.44
CA PHE A 14 -1.40 8.90 -15.54
C PHE A 14 -1.73 7.89 -14.42
N PRO A 15 -2.00 6.60 -14.70
CA PRO A 15 -2.13 5.59 -13.66
C PRO A 15 -0.89 5.45 -12.77
N VAL A 16 0.32 5.63 -13.31
CA VAL A 16 1.57 5.56 -12.53
C VAL A 16 1.64 6.70 -11.51
N VAL A 17 1.28 7.92 -11.92
CA VAL A 17 1.22 9.09 -11.01
C VAL A 17 0.17 8.87 -9.91
N LEU A 18 -1.04 8.40 -10.26
CA LEU A 18 -2.09 8.10 -9.30
C LEU A 18 -1.66 7.01 -8.32
N THR A 19 -1.00 5.96 -8.82
CA THR A 19 -0.41 4.92 -7.96
C THR A 19 0.63 5.51 -7.02
N GLY A 20 1.53 6.38 -7.50
CA GLY A 20 2.51 7.08 -6.67
C GLY A 20 1.88 7.87 -5.53
N LEU A 21 0.79 8.61 -5.83
CA LEU A 21 0.03 9.35 -4.81
C LEU A 21 -0.61 8.39 -3.78
N ALA A 22 -1.22 7.30 -4.24
CA ALA A 22 -1.81 6.29 -3.36
C ALA A 22 -0.75 5.70 -2.40
N LEU A 23 0.39 5.28 -2.93
CA LEU A 23 1.49 4.70 -2.18
C LEU A 23 2.08 5.69 -1.16
N TRP A 24 2.15 6.96 -1.53
CA TRP A 24 2.58 8.03 -0.63
C TRP A 24 1.62 8.22 0.55
N PHE A 25 0.29 8.24 0.31
CA PHE A 25 -0.70 8.31 1.38
C PHE A 25 -0.66 7.07 2.27
N LEU A 26 -0.54 5.87 1.69
CA LEU A 26 -0.43 4.62 2.45
C LEU A 26 0.83 4.57 3.32
N ALA A 27 1.99 4.98 2.78
CA ALA A 27 3.22 5.05 3.57
C ALA A 27 3.13 6.05 4.73
N ARG A 28 2.39 7.14 4.56
CA ARG A 28 2.09 8.09 5.64
C ARG A 28 1.09 7.54 6.65
N LEU A 29 0.07 6.82 6.20
CA LEU A 29 -0.90 6.14 7.05
C LEU A 29 -0.18 5.10 7.94
N VAL A 30 0.63 4.22 7.34
CA VAL A 30 1.42 3.23 8.08
C VAL A 30 2.35 3.94 9.07
N GLY A 31 3.04 5.01 8.64
CA GLY A 31 3.93 5.75 9.52
C GLY A 31 3.25 6.43 10.71
N ALA A 32 1.96 6.74 10.60
CA ALA A 32 1.17 7.33 11.68
C ALA A 32 0.60 6.27 12.64
N LEU A 33 0.10 5.16 12.11
CA LEU A 33 -0.58 4.12 12.89
C LEU A 33 0.37 3.02 13.39
N ASP A 34 1.41 2.72 12.60
CA ASP A 34 2.38 1.66 12.89
C ASP A 34 3.82 2.06 12.50
N PRO A 35 4.48 2.95 13.28
CA PRO A 35 5.81 3.47 12.98
C PRO A 35 6.88 2.42 12.68
N PRO A 36 6.93 1.24 13.35
CA PRO A 36 7.91 0.21 13.07
C PRO A 36 7.89 -0.31 11.62
N HIS A 37 6.73 -0.35 10.95
CA HIS A 37 6.61 -0.82 9.56
C HIS A 37 6.69 0.30 8.50
N ARG A 38 6.93 1.55 8.91
CA ARG A 38 7.02 2.71 8.00
C ARG A 38 8.06 2.53 6.89
N THR A 39 9.26 2.03 7.23
CA THR A 39 10.33 1.81 6.25
C THR A 39 9.92 0.74 5.23
N MET A 40 9.29 -0.34 5.70
CA MET A 40 8.79 -1.42 4.87
C MET A 40 7.71 -0.93 3.90
N ALA A 41 6.77 -0.08 4.36
CA ALA A 41 5.75 0.53 3.50
C ALA A 41 6.36 1.46 2.44
N ARG A 42 7.38 2.25 2.80
CA ARG A 42 8.09 3.14 1.86
C ARG A 42 8.86 2.35 0.82
N ALA A 43 9.64 1.36 1.25
CA ALA A 43 10.40 0.50 0.33
C ALA A 43 9.47 -0.22 -0.65
N GLY A 44 8.37 -0.82 -0.14
CA GLY A 44 7.35 -1.44 -0.98
C GLY A 44 6.74 -0.48 -1.99
N GLY A 45 6.37 0.73 -1.54
CA GLY A 45 5.83 1.77 -2.41
C GLY A 45 6.79 2.21 -3.51
N VAL A 46 8.06 2.43 -3.18
CA VAL A 46 9.10 2.80 -4.16
C VAL A 46 9.30 1.69 -5.20
N LEU A 47 9.37 0.43 -4.77
CA LEU A 47 9.52 -0.71 -5.69
C LEU A 47 8.33 -0.83 -6.66
N ILE A 48 7.09 -0.70 -6.16
CA ILE A 48 5.88 -0.73 -7.01
C ILE A 48 5.92 0.41 -8.02
N LEU A 49 6.25 1.62 -7.58
CA LEU A 49 6.32 2.80 -8.46
C LEU A 49 7.38 2.64 -9.53
N LEU A 50 8.58 2.16 -9.19
CA LEU A 50 9.65 1.88 -10.14
C LEU A 50 9.26 0.81 -11.15
N GLY A 51 8.56 -0.25 -10.72
CA GLY A 51 8.04 -1.29 -11.61
C GLY A 51 7.01 -0.74 -12.61
N GLY A 52 6.05 0.06 -12.16
CA GLY A 52 5.08 0.73 -13.03
C GLY A 52 5.74 1.72 -14.01
N LEU A 53 6.69 2.52 -13.50
CA LEU A 53 7.43 3.49 -14.29
C LEU A 53 8.29 2.81 -15.37
N SER A 54 8.97 1.69 -15.06
CA SER A 54 9.78 0.96 -16.03
C SER A 54 8.98 0.55 -17.26
N LYS A 55 7.76 0.03 -17.07
CA LYS A 55 6.86 -0.36 -18.17
C LYS A 55 6.34 0.85 -18.95
N ALA A 56 6.01 1.96 -18.27
CA ALA A 56 5.53 3.17 -18.93
C ALA A 56 6.63 3.81 -19.79
N VAL A 57 7.86 3.90 -19.25
CA VAL A 57 9.03 4.42 -19.97
C VAL A 57 9.38 3.52 -21.17
N TRP A 58 9.33 2.20 -21.00
CA TRP A 58 9.52 1.28 -22.13
C TRP A 58 8.56 1.56 -23.28
N LYS A 59 7.25 1.72 -23.00
CA LYS A 59 6.26 2.05 -24.03
C LYS A 59 6.55 3.39 -24.72
N LEU A 60 6.99 4.41 -23.95
CA LEU A 60 7.36 5.71 -24.52
C LEU A 60 8.57 5.61 -25.45
N ILE A 61 9.62 4.89 -25.07
CA ILE A 61 10.83 4.70 -25.88
C ILE A 61 10.47 3.92 -27.15
N LEU A 62 9.65 2.87 -27.04
CA LEU A 62 9.22 2.08 -28.19
C LEU A 62 8.49 2.93 -29.23
N VAL A 63 7.59 3.82 -28.81
CA VAL A 63 6.81 4.68 -29.70
C VAL A 63 7.62 5.85 -30.25
N ALA A 64 8.49 6.47 -29.44
CA ALA A 64 9.25 7.65 -29.83
C ALA A 64 10.53 7.34 -30.60
N GLY A 65 11.22 6.24 -30.28
CA GLY A 65 12.54 5.89 -30.82
C GLY A 65 12.58 4.57 -31.58
N GLY A 66 11.49 3.78 -31.60
CA GLY A 66 11.44 2.47 -32.25
C GLY A 66 12.32 1.40 -31.62
N GLN A 67 13.01 1.69 -30.51
CA GLN A 67 13.88 0.76 -29.80
C GLN A 67 13.08 -0.09 -28.82
N ASP A 68 13.12 -1.40 -28.97
CA ASP A 68 12.49 -2.35 -28.05
C ASP A 68 13.46 -2.73 -26.91
N LEU A 69 13.38 -2.00 -25.79
CA LEU A 69 14.14 -2.31 -24.59
C LEU A 69 13.39 -3.34 -23.73
N THR A 70 13.29 -4.59 -24.21
CA THR A 70 12.54 -5.69 -23.56
C THR A 70 12.94 -5.93 -22.11
N TRP A 71 14.21 -5.65 -21.73
CA TRP A 71 14.66 -5.76 -20.34
C TRP A 71 13.92 -4.79 -19.42
N LEU A 72 13.62 -3.56 -19.90
CA LEU A 72 12.90 -2.55 -19.13
C LEU A 72 11.44 -2.96 -18.86
N ALA A 73 10.78 -3.53 -19.89
CA ALA A 73 9.45 -4.11 -19.72
C ALA A 73 9.45 -5.30 -18.74
N SER A 74 10.53 -6.09 -18.75
CA SER A 74 10.69 -7.27 -17.90
C SER A 74 10.91 -6.92 -16.43
N MET A 75 11.35 -5.70 -16.09
CA MET A 75 11.56 -5.25 -14.71
C MET A 75 10.27 -5.04 -13.91
N LEU A 76 9.10 -5.02 -14.56
CA LEU A 76 7.81 -4.80 -13.90
C LEU A 76 7.60 -5.75 -12.70
N PHE A 77 7.58 -7.06 -12.94
CA PHE A 77 7.28 -8.04 -11.90
C PHE A 77 8.41 -8.24 -10.87
N PRO A 78 9.70 -8.25 -11.24
CA PRO A 78 10.80 -8.28 -10.28
C PRO A 78 10.75 -7.15 -9.25
N LEU A 79 10.26 -5.98 -9.62
CA LEU A 79 10.09 -4.84 -8.71
C LEU A 79 8.74 -4.87 -7.99
N MET A 80 7.65 -5.14 -8.70
CA MET A 80 6.30 -5.10 -8.12
C MET A 80 6.06 -6.23 -7.11
N ALA A 81 6.54 -7.45 -7.37
CA ALA A 81 6.27 -8.59 -6.52
C ALA A 81 6.78 -8.40 -5.08
N PRO A 82 8.07 -8.11 -4.83
CA PRO A 82 8.54 -7.80 -3.48
C PRO A 82 7.92 -6.50 -2.96
N GLY A 83 7.66 -5.52 -3.83
CA GLY A 83 7.01 -4.26 -3.46
C GLY A 83 5.63 -4.46 -2.84
N PHE A 84 4.76 -5.24 -3.48
CA PHE A 84 3.43 -5.57 -2.95
C PHE A 84 3.51 -6.42 -1.68
N ALA A 85 4.44 -7.39 -1.61
CA ALA A 85 4.62 -8.19 -0.41
C ALA A 85 5.02 -7.33 0.81
N LEU A 86 5.95 -6.40 0.64
CA LEU A 86 6.36 -5.45 1.67
C LEU A 86 5.19 -4.55 2.09
N LEU A 87 4.47 -4.00 1.14
CA LEU A 87 3.35 -3.09 1.43
C LEU A 87 2.18 -3.81 2.10
N ALA A 88 1.85 -5.04 1.65
CA ALA A 88 0.83 -5.88 2.26
C ALA A 88 1.18 -6.23 3.71
N GLY A 89 2.43 -6.61 3.97
CA GLY A 89 2.91 -6.87 5.32
C GLY A 89 2.84 -5.63 6.21
N ALA A 90 3.24 -4.46 5.70
CA ALA A 90 3.15 -3.21 6.44
C ALA A 90 1.69 -2.82 6.76
N ALA A 91 0.77 -3.01 5.82
CA ALA A 91 -0.66 -2.79 6.03
C ALA A 91 -1.24 -3.79 7.04
N LEU A 92 -0.80 -5.06 7.00
CA LEU A 92 -1.18 -6.08 7.98
C LEU A 92 -0.74 -5.68 9.39
N GLY A 93 0.44 -5.10 9.55
CA GLY A 93 0.91 -4.54 10.82
C GLY A 93 -0.05 -3.50 11.38
N VAL A 94 -0.54 -2.59 10.54
CA VAL A 94 -1.56 -1.60 10.93
C VAL A 94 -2.84 -2.31 11.39
N LEU A 95 -3.35 -3.27 10.62
CA LEU A 95 -4.58 -3.99 10.96
C LEU A 95 -4.45 -4.74 12.30
N LEU A 96 -3.35 -5.46 12.53
CA LEU A 96 -3.10 -6.17 13.79
C LEU A 96 -2.98 -5.21 14.97
N ARG A 97 -2.35 -4.06 14.78
CA ARG A 97 -2.32 -3.00 15.80
C ARG A 97 -3.70 -2.46 16.15
N LEU A 98 -4.54 -2.25 15.13
CA LEU A 98 -5.95 -1.86 15.37
C LEU A 98 -6.75 -2.94 16.12
N GLN A 99 -6.26 -4.19 16.11
CA GLN A 99 -6.82 -5.31 16.87
C GLN A 99 -6.20 -5.49 18.27
N GLY A 100 -5.26 -4.62 18.67
CA GLY A 100 -4.51 -4.77 19.92
C GLY A 100 -3.43 -5.87 19.88
N ARG A 101 -3.12 -6.40 18.71
CA ARG A 101 -2.09 -7.42 18.48
C ARG A 101 -0.91 -6.76 17.76
N GLY A 102 0.29 -6.83 18.30
CA GLY A 102 1.44 -6.13 17.73
C GLY A 102 2.73 -6.95 17.74
N GLU A 103 2.84 -7.97 16.89
CA GLU A 103 4.07 -8.74 16.71
C GLU A 103 4.84 -8.26 15.46
N VAL A 104 5.63 -7.19 15.64
CA VAL A 104 6.41 -6.55 14.56
C VAL A 104 7.41 -7.51 13.90
N ALA A 105 8.08 -8.34 14.72
CA ALA A 105 9.11 -9.26 14.23
C ALA A 105 8.51 -10.34 13.31
N LEU A 106 7.39 -10.95 13.72
CA LEU A 106 6.73 -12.01 12.96
C LEU A 106 6.34 -11.56 11.54
N ILE A 107 5.82 -10.33 11.40
CA ILE A 107 5.44 -9.80 10.09
C ILE A 107 6.67 -9.61 9.21
N ARG A 108 7.74 -9.01 9.73
CA ARG A 108 8.97 -8.76 8.97
C ARG A 108 9.61 -10.06 8.49
N TYR A 109 9.77 -11.02 9.38
CA TYR A 109 10.36 -12.33 9.04
C TYR A 109 9.44 -13.12 8.11
N GLY A 110 8.12 -13.08 8.31
CA GLY A 110 7.14 -13.72 7.43
C GLY A 110 7.19 -13.19 6.00
N VAL A 111 7.22 -11.86 5.82
CA VAL A 111 7.34 -11.25 4.49
C VAL A 111 8.70 -11.58 3.85
N ALA A 112 9.79 -11.50 4.62
CA ALA A 112 11.12 -11.87 4.11
C ALA A 112 11.17 -13.34 3.67
N ALA A 113 10.59 -14.24 4.46
CA ALA A 113 10.50 -15.66 4.13
C ALA A 113 9.72 -15.91 2.84
N VAL A 114 8.56 -15.27 2.67
CA VAL A 114 7.75 -15.37 1.43
C VAL A 114 8.54 -14.88 0.21
N ILE A 115 9.21 -13.73 0.32
CA ILE A 115 10.04 -13.20 -0.78
C ILE A 115 11.17 -14.21 -1.10
N LEU A 116 11.88 -14.73 -0.10
CA LEU A 116 12.96 -15.68 -0.30
C LEU A 116 12.48 -16.98 -0.94
N VAL A 117 11.34 -17.52 -0.54
CA VAL A 117 10.73 -18.72 -1.15
C VAL A 117 10.43 -18.49 -2.62
N VAL A 118 9.85 -17.33 -2.95
CA VAL A 118 9.54 -17.00 -4.36
C VAL A 118 10.81 -16.77 -5.18
N VAL A 119 11.82 -16.10 -4.62
CA VAL A 119 13.14 -15.96 -5.29
C VAL A 119 13.77 -17.35 -5.51
N GLY A 120 13.71 -18.24 -4.54
CA GLY A 120 14.16 -19.63 -4.70
C GLY A 120 13.43 -20.36 -5.82
N ALA A 121 12.09 -20.21 -5.90
CA ALA A 121 11.30 -20.79 -6.99
C ALA A 121 11.67 -20.20 -8.37
N VAL A 122 11.96 -18.89 -8.44
CA VAL A 122 12.46 -18.24 -9.65
C VAL A 122 13.80 -18.83 -10.10
N VAL A 123 14.74 -18.96 -9.16
CA VAL A 123 16.08 -19.53 -9.45
C VAL A 123 15.96 -20.97 -9.94
N VAL A 124 15.21 -21.83 -9.23
CA VAL A 124 15.01 -23.22 -9.60
C VAL A 124 14.37 -23.36 -10.99
N ARG A 125 13.31 -22.59 -11.28
CA ARG A 125 12.62 -22.66 -12.56
C ARG A 125 13.46 -22.11 -13.73
N THR A 126 14.22 -21.04 -13.51
CA THR A 126 14.98 -20.38 -14.56
C THR A 126 16.32 -21.06 -14.81
N LEU A 127 17.10 -21.33 -13.75
CA LEU A 127 18.43 -21.89 -13.83
C LEU A 127 18.44 -23.42 -13.70
N GLY A 128 17.67 -24.00 -12.77
CA GLY A 128 17.64 -25.44 -12.53
C GLY A 128 16.87 -26.20 -13.60
N MET A 129 15.70 -25.69 -14.02
CA MET A 129 14.84 -26.36 -15.00
C MET A 129 15.01 -25.81 -16.43
N GLY A 130 15.77 -24.73 -16.63
CA GLY A 130 16.01 -24.12 -17.95
C GLY A 130 14.75 -23.58 -18.62
N ILE A 131 13.69 -23.28 -17.85
CA ILE A 131 12.41 -22.84 -18.42
C ILE A 131 12.55 -21.40 -18.94
N PRO A 132 12.30 -21.11 -20.24
CA PRO A 132 12.29 -19.76 -20.76
C PRO A 132 11.26 -18.92 -20.01
N ARG A 133 11.67 -17.76 -19.46
CA ARG A 133 10.84 -16.90 -18.60
C ARG A 133 10.30 -17.60 -17.33
N GLY A 134 11.03 -18.57 -16.77
CA GLY A 134 10.65 -19.32 -15.58
C GLY A 134 10.36 -18.41 -14.35
N TRP A 135 10.91 -17.19 -14.35
CA TRP A 135 10.68 -16.15 -13.33
C TRP A 135 9.27 -15.55 -13.36
N PHE A 136 8.58 -15.58 -14.51
CA PHE A 136 7.34 -14.83 -14.71
C PHE A 136 6.20 -15.31 -13.80
N LEU A 137 5.89 -16.62 -13.80
CA LEU A 137 4.76 -17.16 -13.04
C LEU A 137 4.90 -17.01 -11.52
N PRO A 138 6.06 -17.31 -10.89
CA PRO A 138 6.21 -17.10 -9.45
C PRO A 138 6.06 -15.64 -9.03
N LEU A 139 6.62 -14.69 -9.82
CA LEU A 139 6.52 -13.27 -9.52
C LEU A 139 5.11 -12.72 -9.78
N LEU A 140 4.44 -13.17 -10.83
CA LEU A 140 3.04 -12.84 -11.09
C LEU A 140 2.15 -13.34 -9.96
N GLY A 141 2.35 -14.59 -9.52
CA GLY A 141 1.62 -15.18 -8.39
C GLY A 141 1.81 -14.38 -7.11
N LEU A 142 3.05 -14.06 -6.75
CA LEU A 142 3.33 -13.22 -5.58
C LEU A 142 2.68 -11.85 -5.68
N THR A 143 2.79 -11.19 -6.84
CA THR A 143 2.18 -9.87 -7.06
C THR A 143 0.67 -9.93 -6.87
N SER A 144 -0.01 -10.92 -7.47
CA SER A 144 -1.46 -11.07 -7.41
C SER A 144 -1.94 -11.37 -5.99
N VAL A 145 -1.31 -12.33 -5.30
CA VAL A 145 -1.67 -12.69 -3.93
C VAL A 145 -1.39 -11.54 -2.96
N ALA A 146 -0.22 -10.91 -3.07
CA ALA A 146 0.13 -9.79 -2.19
C ALA A 146 -0.78 -8.57 -2.42
N ASN A 147 -1.17 -8.27 -3.66
CA ASN A 147 -2.12 -7.20 -3.98
C ASN A 147 -3.53 -7.52 -3.44
N LEU A 148 -3.98 -8.79 -3.54
CA LEU A 148 -5.24 -9.23 -2.94
C LEU A 148 -5.23 -9.05 -1.43
N VAL A 149 -4.18 -9.55 -0.76
CA VAL A 149 -4.01 -9.40 0.70
C VAL A 149 -3.98 -7.92 1.09
N LEU A 150 -3.21 -7.09 0.39
CA LEU A 150 -3.16 -5.65 0.62
C LEU A 150 -4.54 -5.01 0.54
N SER A 151 -5.29 -5.29 -0.51
CA SER A 151 -6.63 -4.72 -0.73
C SER A 151 -7.60 -5.15 0.37
N LEU A 152 -7.63 -6.44 0.73
CA LEU A 152 -8.48 -6.96 1.81
C LEU A 152 -8.12 -6.35 3.18
N VAL A 153 -6.83 -6.22 3.47
CA VAL A 153 -6.35 -5.60 4.71
C VAL A 153 -6.73 -4.12 4.77
N LEU A 154 -6.63 -3.39 3.65
CA LEU A 154 -7.02 -1.98 3.59
C LEU A 154 -8.54 -1.82 3.75
N ILE A 155 -9.35 -2.67 3.12
CA ILE A 155 -10.81 -2.71 3.31
C ILE A 155 -11.15 -2.96 4.78
N ALA A 156 -10.56 -4.00 5.39
CA ALA A 156 -10.78 -4.32 6.80
C ALA A 156 -10.35 -3.18 7.74
N SER A 157 -9.22 -2.53 7.45
CA SER A 157 -8.72 -1.38 8.23
C SER A 157 -9.65 -0.17 8.09
N ALA A 158 -10.16 0.10 6.89
CA ALA A 158 -11.09 1.18 6.62
C ALA A 158 -12.43 0.98 7.37
N LEU A 159 -12.97 -0.23 7.33
CA LEU A 159 -14.20 -0.57 8.06
C LEU A 159 -14.01 -0.45 9.59
N ARG A 160 -12.88 -0.89 10.12
CA ARG A 160 -12.55 -0.74 11.56
C ARG A 160 -12.41 0.70 12.01
N LEU A 161 -11.96 1.58 11.11
CA LEU A 161 -11.87 3.01 11.36
C LEU A 161 -13.19 3.76 11.09
N GLY A 162 -14.26 3.05 10.72
CA GLY A 162 -15.58 3.64 10.43
C GLY A 162 -15.68 4.33 9.07
N HIS A 163 -14.77 4.05 8.14
CA HIS A 163 -14.70 4.70 6.82
C HIS A 163 -15.16 3.79 5.69
N THR A 164 -16.47 3.52 5.63
CA THR A 164 -17.10 2.69 4.59
C THR A 164 -16.80 3.18 3.17
N GLY A 165 -16.76 4.51 2.95
CA GLY A 165 -16.42 5.07 1.64
C GLY A 165 -15.02 4.68 1.15
N ALA A 166 -14.01 4.70 2.04
CA ALA A 166 -12.66 4.23 1.69
C ALA A 166 -12.64 2.73 1.41
N ALA A 167 -13.39 1.92 2.18
CA ALA A 167 -13.51 0.49 1.94
C ALA A 167 -14.11 0.18 0.57
N ILE A 168 -15.15 0.91 0.15
CA ILE A 168 -15.77 0.78 -1.18
C ILE A 168 -14.75 1.11 -2.26
N LEU A 169 -13.98 2.20 -2.12
CA LEU A 169 -12.97 2.60 -3.10
C LEU A 169 -11.87 1.55 -3.27
N PHE A 170 -11.40 0.94 -2.17
CA PHE A 170 -10.46 -0.18 -2.23
C PHE A 170 -11.10 -1.42 -2.88
N GLY A 171 -12.39 -1.67 -2.64
CA GLY A 171 -13.16 -2.73 -3.30
C GLY A 171 -13.28 -2.51 -4.81
N VAL A 172 -13.55 -1.28 -5.25
CA VAL A 172 -13.58 -0.91 -6.68
C VAL A 172 -12.21 -1.15 -7.33
N ASN A 173 -11.13 -0.69 -6.69
CA ASN A 173 -9.77 -0.96 -7.21
C ASN A 173 -9.50 -2.46 -7.32
N LEU A 174 -9.85 -3.25 -6.30
CA LEU A 174 -9.68 -4.70 -6.31
C LEU A 174 -10.46 -5.35 -7.45
N ALA A 175 -11.73 -4.97 -7.65
CA ALA A 175 -12.55 -5.48 -8.74
C ALA A 175 -11.95 -5.16 -10.11
N MET A 176 -11.44 -3.92 -10.32
CA MET A 176 -10.80 -3.52 -11.58
C MET A 176 -9.53 -4.32 -11.85
N VAL A 177 -8.67 -4.51 -10.85
CA VAL A 177 -7.42 -5.29 -10.99
C VAL A 177 -7.69 -6.73 -11.39
N PHE A 178 -8.74 -7.37 -10.86
CA PHE A 178 -9.06 -8.75 -11.19
C PHE A 178 -9.96 -8.91 -12.44
N ALA A 179 -10.69 -7.87 -12.84
CA ALA A 179 -11.48 -7.87 -14.07
C ALA A 179 -10.62 -7.66 -15.33
N LEU A 180 -9.54 -6.88 -15.22
CA LEU A 180 -8.69 -6.52 -16.37
C LEU A 180 -8.05 -7.72 -17.10
N PRO A 181 -7.41 -8.72 -16.43
CA PRO A 181 -6.79 -9.83 -17.12
C PRO A 181 -7.74 -10.67 -17.99
N PRO A 182 -8.93 -11.11 -17.51
CA PRO A 182 -9.87 -11.83 -18.36
C PRO A 182 -10.42 -10.97 -19.50
N ILE A 183 -10.63 -9.67 -19.29
CA ILE A 183 -11.05 -8.76 -20.37
C ILE A 183 -9.97 -8.69 -21.44
N ALA A 184 -8.70 -8.48 -21.06
CA ALA A 184 -7.57 -8.43 -21.99
C ALA A 184 -7.37 -9.72 -22.77
N MET A 185 -7.66 -10.89 -22.16
CA MET A 185 -7.53 -12.19 -22.81
C MET A 185 -8.70 -12.51 -23.77
N ALA A 186 -9.91 -12.03 -23.48
CA ALA A 186 -11.11 -12.31 -24.24
C ALA A 186 -11.32 -11.33 -25.42
N SER A 187 -10.58 -10.25 -25.48
CA SER A 187 -10.86 -9.14 -26.38
C SER A 187 -9.88 -9.10 -27.56
N PRO A 188 -10.35 -8.73 -28.77
CA PRO A 188 -9.47 -8.56 -29.92
C PRO A 188 -8.49 -7.41 -29.69
N ASP A 189 -7.28 -7.54 -30.27
CA ASP A 189 -6.18 -6.55 -30.20
C ASP A 189 -6.53 -5.29 -31.03
N THR A 190 -7.47 -4.47 -30.52
CA THR A 190 -7.91 -3.23 -31.16
C THR A 190 -7.47 -2.01 -30.34
N LEU A 191 -7.29 -0.86 -31.02
CA LEU A 191 -6.97 0.41 -30.36
C LEU A 191 -8.01 0.79 -29.29
N PHE A 192 -9.30 0.54 -29.58
CA PHE A 192 -10.39 0.78 -28.62
C PHE A 192 -10.21 -0.02 -27.34
N MET A 193 -9.77 -1.27 -27.45
CA MET A 193 -9.56 -2.14 -26.30
C MET A 193 -8.39 -1.69 -25.44
N HIS A 194 -7.28 -1.27 -26.06
CA HIS A 194 -6.15 -0.68 -25.35
C HIS A 194 -6.53 0.58 -24.57
N TRP A 195 -7.37 1.45 -25.14
CA TRP A 195 -7.91 2.61 -24.43
C TRP A 195 -8.81 2.22 -23.28
N SER A 196 -9.69 1.23 -23.47
CA SER A 196 -10.60 0.74 -22.43
C SER A 196 -9.82 0.18 -21.23
N GLU A 197 -8.79 -0.64 -21.46
CA GLU A 197 -7.90 -1.14 -20.42
C GLU A 197 -7.22 0.00 -19.62
N GLN A 198 -6.75 1.02 -20.33
CA GLN A 198 -6.09 2.16 -19.70
C GLN A 198 -7.06 3.00 -18.84
N VAL A 199 -8.28 3.23 -19.34
CA VAL A 199 -9.32 3.96 -18.59
C VAL A 199 -9.73 3.17 -17.34
N LEU A 200 -9.96 1.85 -17.45
CA LEU A 200 -10.28 1.00 -16.31
C LEU A 200 -9.15 0.98 -15.26
N THR A 201 -7.90 0.90 -15.73
CA THR A 201 -6.72 1.01 -14.86
C THR A 201 -6.66 2.37 -14.16
N ALA A 202 -6.93 3.46 -14.88
CA ALA A 202 -6.96 4.80 -14.32
C ALA A 202 -8.06 4.96 -13.26
N ILE A 203 -9.26 4.42 -13.51
CA ILE A 203 -10.37 4.44 -12.53
C ILE A 203 -9.97 3.65 -11.27
N GLY A 204 -9.44 2.45 -11.43
CA GLY A 204 -8.99 1.62 -10.31
C GLY A 204 -7.91 2.32 -9.47
N THR A 205 -6.88 2.87 -10.11
CA THR A 205 -5.81 3.59 -9.41
C THR A 205 -6.26 4.90 -8.78
N ALA A 206 -7.21 5.62 -9.40
CA ALA A 206 -7.82 6.82 -8.81
C ALA A 206 -8.63 6.46 -7.55
N ALA A 207 -9.44 5.40 -7.61
CA ALA A 207 -10.17 4.89 -6.45
C ALA A 207 -9.20 4.50 -5.32
N PHE A 208 -8.10 3.82 -5.64
CA PHE A 208 -7.07 3.45 -4.68
C PHE A 208 -6.40 4.67 -4.03
N ALA A 209 -6.06 5.70 -4.82
CA ALA A 209 -5.47 6.94 -4.33
C ALA A 209 -6.42 7.72 -3.41
N LEU A 210 -7.69 7.83 -3.82
CA LEU A 210 -8.71 8.54 -3.05
C LEU A 210 -9.04 7.81 -1.74
N GLY A 211 -9.14 6.49 -1.78
CA GLY A 211 -9.32 5.65 -0.59
C GLY A 211 -8.16 5.80 0.39
N GLY A 212 -6.92 5.78 -0.10
CA GLY A 212 -5.72 6.01 0.69
C GLY A 212 -5.68 7.41 1.33
N TYR A 213 -6.05 8.43 0.57
CA TYR A 213 -6.15 9.81 1.07
C TYR A 213 -7.19 9.95 2.18
N TRP A 214 -8.41 9.42 1.99
CA TRP A 214 -9.47 9.50 3.00
C TRP A 214 -9.05 8.78 4.28
N LEU A 215 -8.50 7.59 4.16
CA LEU A 215 -8.07 6.81 5.32
C LEU A 215 -6.93 7.51 6.10
N TRP A 216 -5.96 8.08 5.39
CA TRP A 216 -4.88 8.85 6.00
C TRP A 216 -5.39 10.13 6.70
N ARG A 217 -6.29 10.87 6.05
CA ARG A 217 -6.88 12.09 6.64
C ARG A 217 -7.63 11.78 7.93
N SER A 218 -8.39 10.71 7.94
CA SER A 218 -9.18 10.27 9.10
C SER A 218 -8.31 9.82 10.26
N ALA A 219 -7.23 9.08 9.98
CA ALA A 219 -6.28 8.67 11.00
C ALA A 219 -5.62 9.87 11.70
N ARG A 220 -5.37 10.97 10.97
CA ARG A 220 -4.84 12.22 11.54
C ARG A 220 -5.83 12.90 12.48
N VAL A 221 -7.09 13.00 12.07
CA VAL A 221 -8.14 13.64 12.90
C VAL A 221 -8.33 12.85 14.19
N SER A 222 -8.41 11.53 14.11
CA SER A 222 -8.54 10.66 15.30
C SER A 222 -7.33 10.73 16.24
N GLY A 223 -6.13 10.86 15.69
CA GLY A 223 -4.89 11.05 16.47
C GLY A 223 -4.86 12.39 17.19
N CYS A 224 -5.29 13.46 16.54
CA CYS A 224 -5.38 14.80 17.14
C CYS A 224 -6.41 14.84 18.29
N VAL A 225 -7.58 14.20 18.12
CA VAL A 225 -8.62 14.11 19.16
C VAL A 225 -8.11 13.34 20.39
N ARG A 226 -7.38 12.24 20.20
CA ARG A 226 -6.80 11.48 21.32
C ARG A 226 -5.72 12.26 22.08
N ALA A 227 -4.89 13.02 21.40
CA ALA A 227 -3.88 13.88 22.03
C ALA A 227 -4.53 14.94 22.92
N VAL A 228 -5.54 15.65 22.40
CA VAL A 228 -6.28 16.69 23.17
C VAL A 228 -7.01 16.10 24.37
N SER A 229 -7.63 14.91 24.22
CA SER A 229 -8.30 14.24 25.35
C SER A 229 -7.32 13.68 26.39
N GLY A 230 -6.15 13.23 25.97
CA GLY A 230 -5.09 12.77 26.87
C GLY A 230 -4.51 13.89 27.73
N ASP A 231 -4.27 15.05 27.15
CA ASP A 231 -3.79 16.25 27.88
C ASP A 231 -4.84 16.79 28.86
N ALA A 232 -6.13 16.76 28.49
CA ALA A 232 -7.22 17.14 29.38
C ALA A 232 -7.33 16.20 30.61
N ALA A 233 -7.15 14.88 30.41
CA ALA A 233 -7.17 13.89 31.47
C ALA A 233 -5.93 13.98 32.38
N ALA A 234 -4.76 14.31 31.84
CA ALA A 234 -3.54 14.53 32.63
C ALA A 234 -3.63 15.81 33.47
N GLY A 235 -4.13 16.89 32.89
CA GLY A 235 -4.33 18.16 33.61
C GLY A 235 -5.37 18.10 34.75
N SER A 236 -6.37 17.20 34.64
CA SER A 236 -7.34 16.97 35.71
C SER A 236 -6.75 16.18 36.89
N ARG A 237 -5.83 15.26 36.66
CA ARG A 237 -5.13 14.51 37.72
C ARG A 237 -4.17 15.36 38.51
N ASP A 238 -3.48 16.30 37.88
CA ASP A 238 -2.55 17.22 38.57
C ASP A 238 -3.29 18.21 39.47
N ARG A 239 -4.47 18.69 39.08
CA ARG A 239 -5.31 19.55 39.91
C ARG A 239 -5.89 18.82 41.12
N GLY A 240 -6.20 17.52 41.00
CA GLY A 240 -6.69 16.68 42.09
C GLY A 240 -5.61 16.39 43.15
N SER A 241 -4.36 16.20 42.74
CA SER A 241 -3.25 15.88 43.65
C SER A 241 -2.79 17.10 44.49
N ASN A 242 -2.82 18.30 43.92
CA ASN A 242 -2.46 19.54 44.64
C ASN A 242 -3.54 20.00 45.64
N GLY A 243 -4.81 19.67 45.39
CA GLY A 243 -5.92 19.96 46.35
C GLY A 243 -5.83 19.15 47.62
N SER A 244 -5.50 17.86 47.54
CA SER A 244 -5.40 16.96 48.68
C SER A 244 -4.14 17.21 49.57
N ALA A 245 -3.06 17.71 49.00
CA ALA A 245 -1.85 18.06 49.70
C ALA A 245 -2.00 19.34 50.56
N ARG A 246 -2.83 20.31 50.11
CA ARG A 246 -3.10 21.54 50.90
C ARG A 246 -3.99 21.29 52.13
N VAL A 247 -5.00 20.45 52.00
CA VAL A 247 -5.91 20.14 53.14
C VAL A 247 -5.18 19.37 54.24
N ARG A 248 -4.19 18.55 53.95
CA ARG A 248 -3.40 17.83 54.97
C ARG A 248 -2.41 18.69 55.74
N ARG A 249 -1.99 19.86 55.24
CA ARG A 249 -1.05 20.76 55.94
C ARG A 249 -1.73 21.64 57.00
N ASP A 250 -2.99 22.03 56.79
CA ASP A 250 -3.71 22.88 57.78
C ASP A 250 -4.23 22.09 58.99
N GLY A 251 -4.46 20.77 58.89
CA GLY A 251 -4.93 19.94 59.99
C GLY A 251 -3.88 19.63 61.07
N ARG A 252 -2.59 19.94 60.90
CA ARG A 252 -1.50 19.63 61.79
C ARG A 252 -1.09 20.82 62.71
N ARG A 253 -1.64 22.02 62.52
CA ARG A 253 -1.32 23.22 63.35
C ARG A 253 -2.27 23.49 64.51
N GLY A 254 -3.28 22.66 64.78
CA GLY A 254 -4.34 22.87 65.75
C GLY A 254 -4.24 22.07 67.06
N LEU A 255 -3.19 21.27 67.31
CA LEU A 255 -3.06 20.49 68.55
C LEU A 255 -1.69 20.76 69.21
N GLY A 256 -1.59 21.93 69.88
CA GLY A 256 -0.42 22.31 70.67
C GLY A 256 -0.73 23.49 71.54
N ARG A 257 -1.56 23.28 72.62
CA ARG A 257 -1.56 23.96 73.93
C ARG A 257 -2.31 23.10 74.92
#